data_f4ad241a12b4a36d1bfa108f95b181e6
#
_entry.id   f4ad241a12b4a36d1bfa108f95b181e6
#
_cell.length_a   1.000
_cell.length_b   1.000
_cell.length_c   1.000
_cell.angle_alpha   90.00
_cell.angle_beta   90.00
_cell.angle_gamma   90.00
#
_symmetry.space_group_name_H-M   'P 1'
#
loop_
_entity.id
_entity.type
_entity.pdbx_description
1 polymer ?
#
loop_
_entity_poly.entity_id
_entity_poly.type
_entity_poly.pdbx_seq_one_letter_code
_entity_poly.pdbx_strand_id
1 'polypeptide(L)'
;MTREFPEEKFIASIRCTREDLAKHFATAMAKYFSEYRTKSSEVALDGCSVEISTEEFTDLLALLPFYRVSVSEIDGIPVEEVDAEQYLNSIAVKIQYRNAYWAQRCHHELNHIIALYGQPSGLSNPMLHENVAGVILHTWDALYAMDGVIMNAGYGYSTHKDCQKSSVPTASEVKSDVKPLVIFGACMVAVVLLLICLA
;
A
#
# COMPACT_ATOMS: atom_id res chain seq x y z
N MET A 1 -26.46 -12.11 5.34
CA MET A 1 -25.22 -11.65 5.99
C MET A 1 -24.79 -10.40 5.27
N THR A 2 -25.10 -9.23 5.80
CA THR A 2 -24.66 -7.95 5.28
C THR A 2 -23.16 -7.84 5.55
N ARG A 3 -22.32 -7.77 4.50
CA ARG A 3 -20.90 -7.46 4.64
C ARG A 3 -20.80 -6.02 5.10
N GLU A 4 -20.44 -5.79 6.34
CA GLU A 4 -20.04 -4.47 6.80
C GLU A 4 -18.62 -4.23 6.28
N PHE A 5 -18.49 -3.36 5.30
CA PHE A 5 -17.18 -2.82 4.95
C PHE A 5 -16.74 -1.85 6.06
N PRO A 6 -15.49 -1.90 6.49
CA PRO A 6 -14.98 -0.90 7.42
C PRO A 6 -15.05 0.48 6.76
N GLU A 7 -15.58 1.47 7.47
CA GLU A 7 -15.38 2.87 7.08
C GLU A 7 -13.90 3.18 7.27
N GLU A 8 -13.24 3.55 6.19
CA GLU A 8 -11.81 3.76 6.14
C GLU A 8 -11.51 5.20 5.72
N LYS A 9 -10.51 5.81 6.33
CA LYS A 9 -9.91 7.05 5.89
C LYS A 9 -8.44 6.78 5.60
N PHE A 10 -8.02 7.06 4.39
CA PHE A 10 -6.64 6.88 3.94
C PHE A 10 -5.90 8.20 4.03
N ILE A 11 -4.70 8.17 4.61
CA ILE A 11 -3.86 9.34 4.78
C ILE A 11 -2.49 9.01 4.22
N ALA A 12 -2.07 9.70 3.16
CA ALA A 12 -0.74 9.61 2.60
C ALA A 12 0.06 10.86 2.97
N SER A 13 1.23 10.67 3.57
CA SER A 13 2.18 11.73 3.88
C SER A 13 3.39 11.58 2.98
N ILE A 14 3.56 12.52 2.03
CA ILE A 14 4.64 12.53 1.03
C ILE A 14 5.61 13.64 1.41
N ARG A 15 6.89 13.29 1.61
CA ARG A 15 7.94 14.26 1.86
C ARG A 15 8.84 14.39 0.64
N CYS A 16 8.73 15.52 -0.02
CA CYS A 16 9.54 15.87 -1.18
C CYS A 16 10.94 16.34 -0.78
N THR A 17 11.89 16.30 -1.70
CA THR A 17 13.24 16.89 -1.51
C THR A 17 13.23 18.41 -1.58
N ARG A 18 12.19 19.01 -2.21
CA ARG A 18 12.09 20.44 -2.50
C ARG A 18 10.71 20.98 -2.12
N GLU A 19 10.68 22.19 -1.60
CA GLU A 19 9.43 22.85 -1.19
C GLU A 19 8.58 23.31 -2.38
N ASP A 20 9.22 23.80 -3.47
CA ASP A 20 8.51 24.21 -4.68
C ASP A 20 7.78 23.02 -5.34
N LEU A 21 8.40 21.82 -5.35
CA LEU A 21 7.78 20.60 -5.81
C LEU A 21 6.60 20.20 -4.90
N ALA A 22 6.78 20.24 -3.58
CA ALA A 22 5.70 19.95 -2.65
C ALA A 22 4.49 20.86 -2.85
N LYS A 23 4.74 22.17 -3.04
CA LYS A 23 3.69 23.17 -3.28
C LYS A 23 2.97 22.94 -4.60
N HIS A 24 3.73 22.65 -5.68
CA HIS A 24 3.15 22.38 -6.99
C HIS A 24 2.28 21.12 -6.97
N PHE A 25 2.82 20.05 -6.42
CA PHE A 25 2.11 18.77 -6.26
C PHE A 25 0.84 18.91 -5.40
N ALA A 26 0.92 19.60 -4.25
CA ALA A 26 -0.25 19.84 -3.40
C ALA A 26 -1.33 20.63 -4.15
N THR A 27 -0.94 21.63 -4.96
CA THR A 27 -1.87 22.41 -5.78
C THR A 27 -2.55 21.55 -6.84
N ALA A 28 -1.79 20.68 -7.52
CA ALA A 28 -2.32 19.77 -8.53
C ALA A 28 -3.34 18.77 -7.91
N MET A 29 -3.00 18.22 -6.74
CA MET A 29 -3.90 17.30 -6.02
C MET A 29 -5.17 17.98 -5.50
N ALA A 30 -5.05 19.19 -4.95
CA ALA A 30 -6.22 19.96 -4.50
C ALA A 30 -7.16 20.29 -5.67
N LYS A 31 -6.61 20.63 -6.84
CA LYS A 31 -7.37 20.84 -8.06
C LYS A 31 -8.08 19.56 -8.51
N TYR A 32 -7.36 18.43 -8.55
CA TYR A 32 -7.94 17.12 -8.89
C TYR A 32 -9.14 16.78 -8.01
N PHE A 33 -9.02 16.92 -6.69
CA PHE A 33 -10.12 16.63 -5.78
C PHE A 33 -11.30 17.58 -5.97
N SER A 34 -11.06 18.86 -6.20
CA SER A 34 -12.13 19.83 -6.42
C SER A 34 -12.91 19.61 -7.70
N GLU A 35 -12.26 19.10 -8.76
CA GLU A 35 -12.89 18.91 -10.07
C GLU A 35 -13.54 17.53 -10.26
N TYR A 36 -12.95 16.49 -9.66
CA TYR A 36 -13.31 15.11 -10.01
C TYR A 36 -13.85 14.29 -8.84
N ARG A 37 -13.83 14.83 -7.62
CA ARG A 37 -14.27 14.08 -6.43
C ARG A 37 -15.36 14.80 -5.67
N THR A 38 -16.40 14.04 -5.31
CA THR A 38 -17.54 14.52 -4.51
C THR A 38 -17.41 14.21 -3.04
N LYS A 39 -16.45 13.33 -2.67
CA LYS A 39 -16.20 12.93 -1.29
C LYS A 39 -15.18 13.85 -0.63
N SER A 40 -15.22 13.85 0.69
CA SER A 40 -14.32 14.62 1.56
C SER A 40 -12.88 14.17 1.37
N SER A 41 -12.14 14.89 0.52
CA SER A 41 -10.70 14.74 0.34
C SER A 41 -10.01 16.04 0.69
N GLU A 42 -8.91 15.97 1.43
CA GLU A 42 -8.18 17.13 1.95
C GLU A 42 -6.72 17.03 1.54
N VAL A 43 -6.13 18.17 1.23
CA VAL A 43 -4.70 18.31 0.94
C VAL A 43 -4.15 19.37 1.88
N ALA A 44 -3.15 19.00 2.69
CA ALA A 44 -2.42 19.91 3.56
C ALA A 44 -0.95 19.98 3.11
N LEU A 45 -0.35 21.17 3.19
CA LEU A 45 1.04 21.44 2.85
C LEU A 45 1.76 22.01 4.06
N ASP A 46 2.89 21.41 4.42
CA ASP A 46 3.81 21.92 5.46
C ASP A 46 5.26 21.81 4.95
N GLY A 47 5.80 22.92 4.46
CA GLY A 47 7.13 22.99 3.86
C GLY A 47 7.28 21.99 2.70
N CYS A 48 8.17 21.01 2.86
CA CYS A 48 8.39 19.93 1.88
C CYS A 48 7.42 18.75 2.03
N SER A 49 6.48 18.78 2.97
CA SER A 49 5.57 17.68 3.25
C SER A 49 4.17 17.97 2.74
N VAL A 50 3.59 17.01 2.02
CA VAL A 50 2.20 17.05 1.54
C VAL A 50 1.45 15.92 2.22
N GLU A 51 0.38 16.24 2.93
CA GLU A 51 -0.53 15.26 3.50
C GLU A 51 -1.83 15.24 2.70
N ILE A 52 -2.24 14.07 2.27
CA ILE A 52 -3.44 13.84 1.48
C ILE A 52 -4.32 12.86 2.24
N SER A 53 -5.55 13.26 2.47
CA SER A 53 -6.55 12.47 3.19
C SER A 53 -7.75 12.24 2.28
N THR A 54 -8.18 10.97 2.14
CA THR A 54 -9.30 10.57 1.29
C THR A 54 -10.06 9.39 1.89
N GLU A 55 -11.31 9.20 1.48
CA GLU A 55 -12.12 8.02 1.81
C GLU A 55 -11.99 6.89 0.77
N GLU A 56 -11.28 7.11 -0.33
CA GLU A 56 -11.09 6.12 -1.38
C GLU A 56 -9.61 5.83 -1.61
N PHE A 57 -9.19 4.57 -1.45
CA PHE A 57 -7.79 4.18 -1.69
C PHE A 57 -7.36 4.42 -3.13
N THR A 58 -8.28 4.30 -4.09
CA THR A 58 -8.00 4.58 -5.51
C THR A 58 -7.50 5.98 -5.77
N ASP A 59 -7.84 6.95 -4.91
CA ASP A 59 -7.32 8.32 -5.00
C ASP A 59 -5.82 8.37 -4.68
N LEU A 60 -5.33 7.50 -3.80
CA LEU A 60 -3.90 7.40 -3.52
C LEU A 60 -3.12 6.84 -4.71
N LEU A 61 -3.73 5.99 -5.53
CA LEU A 61 -3.08 5.47 -6.75
C LEU A 61 -2.86 6.56 -7.80
N ALA A 62 -3.62 7.66 -7.72
CA ALA A 62 -3.43 8.81 -8.59
C ALA A 62 -2.21 9.67 -8.21
N LEU A 63 -1.64 9.50 -7.01
CA LEU A 63 -0.54 10.33 -6.51
C LEU A 63 0.69 10.29 -7.41
N LEU A 64 1.12 9.10 -7.84
CA LEU A 64 2.32 8.96 -8.68
C LEU A 64 2.20 9.67 -10.04
N PRO A 65 1.12 9.51 -10.83
CA PRO A 65 0.94 10.28 -12.05
C PRO A 65 1.02 11.80 -11.84
N PHE A 66 0.32 12.32 -10.84
CA PHE A 66 0.36 13.76 -10.53
C PHE A 66 1.73 14.22 -10.03
N TYR A 67 2.43 13.38 -9.27
CA TYR A 67 3.79 13.69 -8.82
C TYR A 67 4.76 13.79 -9.99
N ARG A 68 4.73 12.84 -10.94
CA ARG A 68 5.55 12.86 -12.15
C ARG A 68 5.28 14.10 -13.02
N VAL A 69 4.01 14.45 -13.20
CA VAL A 69 3.62 15.69 -13.91
C VAL A 69 4.18 16.91 -13.21
N SER A 70 4.10 16.99 -11.87
CA SER A 70 4.62 18.11 -11.09
C SER A 70 6.14 18.27 -11.23
N VAL A 71 6.90 17.16 -11.22
CA VAL A 71 8.35 17.19 -11.49
C VAL A 71 8.63 17.65 -12.92
N SER A 72 7.92 17.10 -13.90
CA SER A 72 8.04 17.44 -15.32
C SER A 72 7.83 18.95 -15.56
N GLU A 73 6.80 19.52 -14.97
CA GLU A 73 6.47 20.94 -15.14
C GLU A 73 7.50 21.87 -14.48
N ILE A 74 8.10 21.47 -13.35
CA ILE A 74 9.11 22.29 -12.66
C ILE A 74 10.48 22.18 -13.33
N ASP A 75 10.92 20.98 -13.69
CA ASP A 75 12.28 20.71 -14.17
C ASP A 75 12.37 20.61 -15.71
N GLY A 76 11.22 20.65 -16.40
CA GLY A 76 11.17 20.56 -17.87
C GLY A 76 11.59 19.19 -18.42
N ILE A 77 11.46 18.12 -17.60
CA ILE A 77 11.79 16.74 -17.98
C ILE A 77 10.53 16.09 -18.55
N PRO A 78 10.59 15.33 -19.67
CA PRO A 78 9.45 14.54 -20.13
C PRO A 78 8.90 13.61 -19.03
N VAL A 79 7.59 13.51 -18.89
CA VAL A 79 6.93 12.76 -17.79
C VAL A 79 7.40 11.30 -17.75
N GLU A 80 7.65 10.69 -18.90
CA GLU A 80 8.09 9.32 -19.07
C GLU A 80 9.53 9.08 -18.58
N GLU A 81 10.34 10.15 -18.52
CA GLU A 81 11.75 10.11 -18.10
C GLU A 81 11.93 10.52 -16.64
N VAL A 82 10.84 10.91 -15.94
CA VAL A 82 10.93 11.35 -14.55
C VAL A 82 11.21 10.14 -13.64
N ASP A 83 12.37 10.17 -12.98
CA ASP A 83 12.67 9.29 -11.84
C ASP A 83 12.04 9.89 -10.58
N ALA A 84 10.83 9.41 -10.27
CA ALA A 84 10.02 9.98 -9.18
C ALA A 84 10.66 9.74 -7.79
N GLU A 85 11.47 8.71 -7.63
CA GLU A 85 12.16 8.39 -6.37
C GLU A 85 13.28 9.38 -6.07
N GLN A 86 13.93 9.95 -7.10
CA GLN A 86 15.01 10.92 -6.93
C GLN A 86 14.56 12.19 -6.18
N TYR A 87 13.30 12.58 -6.30
CA TYR A 87 12.73 13.78 -5.69
C TYR A 87 11.97 13.51 -4.40
N LEU A 88 12.04 12.26 -3.92
CA LEU A 88 11.26 11.77 -2.77
C LEU A 88 12.17 11.49 -1.58
N ASN A 89 11.82 12.00 -0.40
CA ASN A 89 12.47 11.63 0.85
C ASN A 89 11.76 10.46 1.54
N SER A 90 10.44 10.47 1.56
CA SER A 90 9.64 9.39 2.15
C SER A 90 8.18 9.46 1.72
N ILE A 91 7.54 8.29 1.70
CA ILE A 91 6.08 8.15 1.63
C ILE A 91 5.66 7.35 2.87
N ALA A 92 4.63 7.82 3.57
CA ALA A 92 3.99 7.05 4.62
C ALA A 92 2.49 6.98 4.34
N VAL A 93 1.90 5.80 4.50
CA VAL A 93 0.45 5.61 4.38
C VAL A 93 -0.09 5.16 5.72
N LYS A 94 -1.17 5.82 6.16
CA LYS A 94 -1.94 5.47 7.34
C LYS A 94 -3.38 5.19 6.90
N ILE A 95 -3.99 4.20 7.52
CA ILE A 95 -5.38 3.82 7.30
C ILE A 95 -6.07 3.91 8.64
N GLN A 96 -7.02 4.82 8.75
CA GLN A 96 -7.86 4.97 9.92
C GLN A 96 -9.14 4.18 9.71
N TYR A 97 -9.36 3.17 10.53
CA TYR A 97 -10.53 2.32 10.50
C TYR A 97 -11.57 2.78 11.52
N ARG A 98 -12.81 2.35 11.32
CA ARG A 98 -13.91 2.59 12.27
C ARG A 98 -13.61 2.02 13.67
N ASN A 99 -12.87 0.91 13.76
CA ASN A 99 -12.52 0.28 15.02
C ASN A 99 -11.14 -0.40 14.99
N ALA A 100 -10.62 -0.70 16.17
CA ALA A 100 -9.30 -1.29 16.35
C ALA A 100 -9.16 -2.70 15.72
N TYR A 101 -10.24 -3.46 15.59
CA TYR A 101 -10.21 -4.80 14.99
C TYR A 101 -9.68 -4.78 13.54
N TRP A 102 -10.19 -3.86 12.72
CA TRP A 102 -9.75 -3.74 11.33
C TRP A 102 -8.32 -3.20 11.22
N ALA A 103 -7.93 -2.27 12.10
CA ALA A 103 -6.56 -1.78 12.16
C ALA A 103 -5.57 -2.91 12.52
N GLN A 104 -5.92 -3.77 13.48
CA GLN A 104 -5.11 -4.93 13.85
C GLN A 104 -4.97 -5.92 12.69
N ARG A 105 -6.05 -6.19 11.95
CA ARG A 105 -6.00 -7.05 10.78
C ARG A 105 -5.08 -6.48 9.70
N CYS A 106 -5.24 -5.21 9.35
CA CYS A 106 -4.38 -4.54 8.39
C CYS A 106 -2.90 -4.59 8.83
N HIS A 107 -2.63 -4.29 10.08
CA HIS A 107 -1.28 -4.37 10.63
C HIS A 107 -0.71 -5.80 10.59
N HIS A 108 -1.54 -6.83 10.82
CA HIS A 108 -1.13 -8.22 10.68
C HIS A 108 -0.74 -8.55 9.24
N GLU A 109 -1.55 -8.16 8.25
CA GLU A 109 -1.25 -8.36 6.83
C GLU A 109 0.01 -7.61 6.39
N LEU A 110 0.22 -6.37 6.87
CA LEU A 110 1.45 -5.61 6.63
C LEU A 110 2.69 -6.37 7.13
N ASN A 111 2.64 -6.86 8.39
CA ASN A 111 3.73 -7.66 8.94
C ASN A 111 3.96 -8.95 8.17
N HIS A 112 2.88 -9.61 7.73
CA HIS A 112 2.96 -10.84 6.95
C HIS A 112 3.66 -10.63 5.60
N ILE A 113 3.29 -9.58 4.87
CA ILE A 113 3.91 -9.25 3.57
C ILE A 113 5.36 -8.86 3.75
N ILE A 114 5.67 -8.04 4.77
CA ILE A 114 7.06 -7.65 5.07
C ILE A 114 7.90 -8.88 5.46
N ALA A 115 7.34 -9.81 6.23
CA ALA A 115 8.03 -11.04 6.61
C ALA A 115 8.27 -11.99 5.43
N LEU A 116 7.31 -12.07 4.48
CA LEU A 116 7.43 -12.94 3.31
C LEU A 116 8.38 -12.41 2.25
N TYR A 117 8.30 -11.12 1.97
CA TYR A 117 8.99 -10.51 0.82
C TYR A 117 10.19 -9.63 1.23
N GLY A 118 10.27 -9.22 2.50
CA GLY A 118 11.35 -8.36 2.98
C GLY A 118 11.42 -7.02 2.23
N GLN A 119 12.65 -6.55 1.94
CA GLN A 119 12.88 -5.31 1.20
C GLN A 119 12.22 -5.24 -0.20
N PRO A 120 12.15 -6.32 -0.99
CA PRO A 120 11.43 -6.29 -2.27
C PRO A 120 9.95 -5.89 -2.18
N SER A 121 9.30 -5.99 -1.01
CA SER A 121 7.95 -5.49 -0.83
C SER A 121 7.84 -3.96 -0.94
N GLY A 122 8.95 -3.24 -0.79
CA GLY A 122 8.98 -1.79 -0.71
C GLY A 122 8.31 -1.22 0.56
N LEU A 123 7.94 -2.08 1.53
CA LEU A 123 7.24 -1.73 2.76
C LEU A 123 8.16 -1.86 3.97
N SER A 124 8.04 -0.95 4.93
CA SER A 124 8.77 -1.01 6.22
C SER A 124 8.03 -0.32 7.36
N ASN A 125 8.50 -0.57 8.58
CA ASN A 125 8.00 0.08 9.80
C ASN A 125 6.48 0.03 9.93
N PRO A 126 5.86 -1.16 9.95
CA PRO A 126 4.43 -1.28 10.16
C PRO A 126 4.06 -0.72 11.55
N MET A 127 3.06 0.15 11.59
CA MET A 127 2.61 0.82 12.80
C MET A 127 1.17 0.44 13.11
N LEU A 128 0.86 0.33 14.40
CA LEU A 128 -0.49 0.17 14.90
C LEU A 128 -0.68 1.08 16.10
N HIS A 129 -1.67 1.94 16.02
CA HIS A 129 -2.07 2.79 17.13
C HIS A 129 -3.60 2.89 17.17
N GLU A 130 -4.22 2.34 18.20
CA GLU A 130 -5.67 2.29 18.35
C GLU A 130 -6.37 1.72 17.10
N ASN A 131 -7.10 2.55 16.36
CA ASN A 131 -7.81 2.19 15.14
C ASN A 131 -7.06 2.61 13.85
N VAL A 132 -5.78 2.93 13.95
CA VAL A 132 -4.94 3.35 12.82
C VAL A 132 -3.86 2.31 12.58
N ALA A 133 -3.78 1.78 11.36
CA ALA A 133 -2.64 1.02 10.86
C ALA A 133 -1.85 1.88 9.87
N GLY A 134 -0.53 1.72 9.83
CA GLY A 134 0.31 2.49 8.92
C GLY A 134 1.60 1.79 8.54
N VAL A 135 2.25 2.29 7.49
CA VAL A 135 3.49 1.75 6.95
C VAL A 135 4.26 2.83 6.20
N ILE A 136 5.58 2.70 6.14
CA ILE A 136 6.45 3.51 5.28
C ILE A 136 6.70 2.77 3.99
N LEU A 137 6.58 3.49 2.86
CA LEU A 137 6.86 3.00 1.52
C LEU A 137 8.23 3.53 1.08
N HIS A 138 9.05 2.66 0.49
CA HIS A 138 10.36 3.03 -0.04
C HIS A 138 10.30 3.40 -1.52
N THR A 139 9.29 2.93 -2.23
CA THR A 139 9.06 3.19 -3.66
C THR A 139 7.60 3.52 -3.90
N TRP A 140 7.32 4.22 -4.99
CA TRP A 140 5.94 4.46 -5.40
C TRP A 140 5.19 3.18 -5.75
N ASP A 141 5.89 2.16 -6.28
CA ASP A 141 5.29 0.88 -6.62
C ASP A 141 4.75 0.13 -5.40
N ALA A 142 5.32 0.37 -4.22
CA ALA A 142 4.81 -0.19 -2.98
C ALA A 142 3.37 0.28 -2.64
N LEU A 143 2.91 1.38 -3.23
CA LEU A 143 1.53 1.84 -3.10
C LEU A 143 0.54 0.83 -3.71
N TYR A 144 0.92 0.17 -4.81
CA TYR A 144 0.12 -0.89 -5.41
C TYR A 144 0.09 -2.17 -4.56
N ALA A 145 1.19 -2.45 -3.83
CA ALA A 145 1.22 -3.55 -2.87
C ALA A 145 0.25 -3.32 -1.70
N MET A 146 0.04 -2.05 -1.30
CA MET A 146 -0.92 -1.67 -0.26
C MET A 146 -2.36 -2.01 -0.65
N ASP A 147 -2.73 -1.93 -1.92
CA ASP A 147 -4.07 -2.33 -2.39
C ASP A 147 -4.35 -3.80 -2.03
N GLY A 148 -3.40 -4.69 -2.30
CA GLY A 148 -3.49 -6.10 -1.91
C GLY A 148 -3.62 -6.31 -0.39
N VAL A 149 -2.89 -5.53 0.42
CA VAL A 149 -2.98 -5.58 1.89
C VAL A 149 -4.38 -5.21 2.37
N ILE A 150 -4.92 -4.11 1.86
CA ILE A 150 -6.24 -3.59 2.24
C ILE A 150 -7.33 -4.59 1.86
N MET A 151 -7.25 -5.14 0.63
CA MET A 151 -8.18 -6.14 0.16
C MET A 151 -8.14 -7.40 1.03
N ASN A 152 -6.96 -7.92 1.37
CA ASN A 152 -6.81 -9.09 2.22
C ASN A 152 -7.32 -8.83 3.65
N ALA A 153 -7.02 -7.67 4.23
CA ALA A 153 -7.50 -7.29 5.54
C ALA A 153 -9.05 -7.18 5.59
N GLY A 154 -9.67 -6.63 4.53
CA GLY A 154 -11.12 -6.45 4.45
C GLY A 154 -11.89 -7.72 4.07
N TYR A 155 -11.33 -8.59 3.22
CA TYR A 155 -12.02 -9.77 2.70
C TYR A 155 -11.59 -11.10 3.34
N GLY A 156 -10.56 -11.11 4.20
CA GLY A 156 -10.08 -12.34 4.83
C GLY A 156 -11.18 -13.03 5.65
N TYR A 157 -11.37 -14.32 5.39
CA TYR A 157 -12.35 -15.20 6.06
C TYR A 157 -11.89 -15.58 7.48
N SER A 158 -11.65 -14.63 8.36
CA SER A 158 -11.38 -14.93 9.75
C SER A 158 -12.67 -14.77 10.56
N THR A 159 -13.11 -15.83 11.21
CA THR A 159 -14.19 -15.73 12.18
C THR A 159 -13.66 -15.01 13.41
N HIS A 160 -14.50 -14.24 14.08
CA HIS A 160 -14.21 -13.42 15.27
C HIS A 160 -13.45 -14.17 16.40
N LYS A 161 -13.38 -15.50 16.33
CA LYS A 161 -12.70 -16.37 17.30
C LYS A 161 -11.18 -16.43 17.12
N ASP A 162 -10.65 -16.15 15.90
CA ASP A 162 -9.24 -16.33 15.60
C ASP A 162 -8.39 -15.14 16.06
N CYS A 163 -8.98 -13.94 16.13
CA CYS A 163 -8.28 -12.73 16.58
C CYS A 163 -8.04 -12.66 18.09
N GLN A 164 -8.78 -13.41 18.91
CA GLN A 164 -8.55 -13.48 20.36
C GLN A 164 -7.41 -14.45 20.75
N LYS A 165 -6.88 -15.22 19.82
CA LYS A 165 -5.84 -16.24 20.04
C LYS A 165 -4.48 -15.92 19.42
N SER A 166 -4.21 -14.72 18.92
CA SER A 166 -2.86 -14.39 18.45
C SER A 166 -1.91 -14.09 19.62
N SER A 167 -1.64 -15.10 20.41
CA SER A 167 -0.33 -15.28 20.99
C SER A 167 0.61 -15.64 19.83
N VAL A 168 1.76 -14.97 19.76
CA VAL A 168 2.89 -15.17 18.83
C VAL A 168 2.94 -16.59 18.26
N PRO A 169 2.90 -16.77 16.91
CA PRO A 169 3.00 -18.11 16.34
C PRO A 169 4.36 -18.69 16.69
N THR A 170 4.33 -19.79 17.44
CA THR A 170 5.52 -20.57 17.73
C THR A 170 6.01 -21.20 16.42
N ALA A 171 7.31 -21.19 16.19
CA ALA A 171 8.00 -21.64 14.97
C ALA A 171 7.66 -23.08 14.49
N SER A 172 6.78 -23.80 15.18
CA SER A 172 6.31 -25.15 14.83
C SER A 172 5.09 -25.17 13.91
N GLU A 173 4.31 -24.08 13.77
CA GLU A 173 3.10 -24.03 12.93
C GLU A 173 3.37 -23.66 11.46
N VAL A 174 4.54 -23.14 11.14
CA VAL A 174 4.90 -22.74 9.77
C VAL A 174 5.18 -23.94 8.84
N LYS A 175 5.24 -25.18 9.36
CA LYS A 175 5.61 -26.36 8.56
C LYS A 175 4.48 -27.03 7.77
N SER A 176 3.22 -26.67 7.94
CA SER A 176 2.11 -27.41 7.32
C SER A 176 1.60 -26.87 5.98
N ASP A 177 1.87 -25.61 5.61
CA ASP A 177 1.28 -24.98 4.42
C ASP A 177 2.15 -24.98 3.16
N VAL A 178 3.33 -25.57 3.21
CA VAL A 178 4.25 -25.62 2.04
C VAL A 178 3.83 -26.70 1.02
N LYS A 179 2.97 -27.65 1.37
CA LYS A 179 2.60 -28.78 0.50
C LYS A 179 1.90 -28.39 -0.82
N PRO A 180 0.93 -27.46 -0.87
CA PRO A 180 0.27 -27.14 -2.14
C PRO A 180 1.20 -26.41 -3.13
N LEU A 181 2.13 -25.59 -2.64
CA LEU A 181 3.05 -24.84 -3.50
C LEU A 181 4.10 -25.75 -4.17
N VAL A 182 4.56 -26.79 -3.45
CA VAL A 182 5.53 -27.78 -3.98
C VAL A 182 4.88 -28.65 -5.06
N ILE A 183 3.59 -29.00 -4.90
CA ILE A 183 2.84 -29.77 -5.90
C ILE A 183 2.64 -28.96 -7.19
N PHE A 184 2.33 -27.66 -7.07
CA PHE A 184 2.18 -26.78 -8.23
C PHE A 184 3.49 -26.57 -9.00
N GLY A 185 4.60 -26.39 -8.28
CA GLY A 185 5.94 -26.30 -8.88
C GLY A 185 6.35 -27.57 -9.61
N ALA A 186 6.09 -28.76 -9.03
CA ALA A 186 6.41 -30.04 -9.64
C ALA A 186 5.59 -30.31 -10.92
N CYS A 187 4.32 -29.92 -10.96
CA CYS A 187 3.48 -30.04 -12.16
C CYS A 187 3.98 -29.14 -13.31
N MET A 188 4.41 -27.92 -13.01
CA MET A 188 4.94 -27.01 -14.04
C MET A 188 6.25 -27.51 -14.66
N VAL A 189 7.14 -28.06 -13.84
CA VAL A 189 8.39 -28.65 -14.33
C VAL A 189 8.13 -29.89 -15.20
N ALA A 190 7.17 -30.73 -14.84
CA ALA A 190 6.77 -31.90 -15.63
C ALA A 190 6.22 -31.52 -17.01
N VAL A 191 5.38 -30.46 -17.07
CA VAL A 191 4.83 -29.96 -18.34
C VAL A 191 5.91 -29.38 -19.25
N VAL A 192 6.88 -28.66 -18.71
CA VAL A 192 8.02 -28.12 -19.49
C VAL A 192 8.91 -29.22 -20.03
N LEU A 193 9.20 -30.26 -19.23
CA LEU A 193 9.99 -31.42 -19.67
C LEU A 193 9.25 -32.22 -20.76
N LEU A 194 7.93 -32.35 -20.67
CA LEU A 194 7.14 -33.05 -21.69
C LEU A 194 7.15 -32.29 -23.03
N LEU A 195 7.11 -30.96 -23.00
CA LEU A 195 7.17 -30.12 -24.19
C LEU A 195 8.57 -30.18 -24.88
N ILE A 196 9.64 -30.32 -24.09
CA ILE A 196 11.01 -30.46 -24.62
C ILE A 196 11.24 -31.85 -25.28
N CYS A 197 10.58 -32.91 -24.78
CA CYS A 197 10.68 -34.24 -25.33
C CYS A 197 9.85 -34.48 -26.60
N LEU A 198 8.88 -33.57 -26.89
CA LEU A 198 7.99 -33.65 -28.06
C LEU A 198 8.43 -32.72 -29.21
N ALA A 199 9.49 -31.94 -29.04
CA ALA A 199 10.10 -31.05 -30.04
C ALA A 199 11.37 -31.70 -30.61
#